data_e754dabbc4ed3a12c6e4432bd3d8b944
#
_entry.id   e754dabbc4ed3a12c6e4432bd3d8b944
#
_cell.length_a   1.000
_cell.length_b   1.000
_cell.length_c   1.000
_cell.angle_alpha   90.00
_cell.angle_beta   90.00
_cell.angle_gamma   90.00
#
_symmetry.space_group_name_H-M   'P 1'
#
loop_
_entity.id
_entity.type
_entity.pdbx_description
1 polymer ?
#
loop_
_entity_poly.entity_id
_entity_poly.type
_entity_poly.pdbx_seq_one_letter_code
_entity_poly.pdbx_strand_id
1 'polypeptide(L)'
;MEYERPPKVSVIAPIYGVEQFIGKAAKSMMEQTLDDVEFIFVDDCTPDNSIKVLSEIISRYPERSSHIKVIKHDVNHGLPAARNTGLKVAQGEYIFHWDSDDYAEKDMLECLYNEAKKSGSDYVWCDWFLTFNSNSRTMRQPSASTPRKALSIVLAGGMKYNVWNKLVARSLYTQSKIEFPEGYAMGEDMTMIKLLTQAKSVAHVAKPLYHYIRTNSGAMTQIYSDKHLQQLLKNTTEICNFLQKHVIDDSIKQEISWFKLNVKLPFLFSGRQSDMQLWQQWFPESNQDIMSNHIQALRTRILQWTAAHNLSFVNRTYNTLVLKFIYGIIYK
;
A
#
# COMPACT_ATOMS: atom_id res chain seq x y z
N MET A 1 15.33 11.38 22.28
CA MET A 1 15.33 10.31 23.28
C MET A 1 16.13 9.15 22.70
N GLU A 2 17.18 8.72 23.36
CA GLU A 2 17.86 7.46 23.05
C GLU A 2 17.15 6.38 23.90
N TYR A 3 16.66 5.34 23.25
CA TYR A 3 16.14 4.18 23.96
C TYR A 3 17.31 3.33 24.47
N GLU A 4 17.23 2.81 25.68
CA GLU A 4 18.21 1.83 26.19
C GLU A 4 18.28 0.58 25.29
N ARG A 5 17.16 0.23 24.65
CA ARG A 5 17.05 -0.78 23.57
C ARG A 5 16.18 -0.21 22.45
N PRO A 6 16.51 -0.54 21.19
CA PRO A 6 15.66 -0.07 20.07
C PRO A 6 14.23 -0.63 20.22
N PRO A 7 13.20 0.18 19.91
CA PRO A 7 11.83 -0.30 19.87
C PRO A 7 11.68 -1.50 18.92
N LYS A 8 10.71 -2.37 19.18
CA LYS A 8 10.39 -3.50 18.30
C LYS A 8 9.90 -3.01 16.94
N VAL A 9 9.02 -2.00 16.95
CA VAL A 9 8.40 -1.45 15.73
C VAL A 9 8.37 0.07 15.82
N SER A 10 8.73 0.73 14.71
CA SER A 10 8.41 2.13 14.46
C SER A 10 7.18 2.19 13.57
N VAL A 11 6.08 2.75 14.07
CA VAL A 11 4.88 3.07 13.29
C VAL A 11 5.01 4.49 12.75
N ILE A 12 4.95 4.65 11.42
CA ILE A 12 5.04 5.95 10.75
C ILE A 12 3.67 6.29 10.18
N ALA A 13 3.08 7.39 10.66
CA ALA A 13 1.75 7.84 10.30
C ALA A 13 1.78 9.28 9.74
N PRO A 14 1.76 9.49 8.41
CA PRO A 14 1.60 10.78 7.78
C PRO A 14 0.21 11.38 8.06
N ILE A 15 0.12 12.68 8.32
CA ILE A 15 -1.13 13.38 8.63
C ILE A 15 -1.33 14.56 7.68
N TYR A 16 -2.41 14.51 6.89
CA TYR A 16 -2.85 15.63 6.06
C TYR A 16 -4.33 15.48 5.69
N GLY A 17 -5.20 16.41 6.16
CA GLY A 17 -6.61 16.45 5.77
C GLY A 17 -7.44 15.26 6.27
N VAL A 18 -7.17 14.74 7.50
CA VAL A 18 -7.78 13.52 8.04
C VAL A 18 -8.53 13.73 9.35
N GLU A 19 -8.99 14.94 9.63
CA GLU A 19 -9.67 15.32 10.89
C GLU A 19 -10.81 14.35 11.27
N GLN A 20 -11.58 13.89 10.28
CA GLN A 20 -12.72 12.99 10.50
C GLN A 20 -12.30 11.53 10.83
N PHE A 21 -11.06 11.14 10.54
CA PHE A 21 -10.59 9.76 10.62
C PHE A 21 -9.53 9.55 11.70
N ILE A 22 -8.65 10.54 11.89
CA ILE A 22 -7.46 10.44 12.75
C ILE A 22 -7.79 10.02 14.19
N GLY A 23 -8.96 10.39 14.72
CA GLY A 23 -9.38 10.00 16.07
C GLY A 23 -9.50 8.49 16.23
N LYS A 24 -10.11 7.79 15.25
CA LYS A 24 -10.23 6.33 15.24
C LYS A 24 -8.88 5.67 14.93
N ALA A 25 -8.13 6.19 13.99
CA ALA A 25 -6.79 5.71 13.66
C ALA A 25 -5.85 5.78 14.86
N ALA A 26 -5.70 6.94 15.48
CA ALA A 26 -4.84 7.14 16.64
C ALA A 26 -5.25 6.26 17.83
N LYS A 27 -6.56 6.14 18.11
CA LYS A 27 -7.04 5.23 19.16
C LYS A 27 -6.59 3.80 18.88
N SER A 28 -6.76 3.28 17.65
CA SER A 28 -6.37 1.91 17.34
C SER A 28 -4.84 1.69 17.36
N MET A 29 -4.04 2.74 17.10
CA MET A 29 -2.59 2.71 17.30
C MET A 29 -2.22 2.63 18.78
N MET A 30 -2.83 3.47 19.63
CA MET A 30 -2.55 3.49 21.07
C MET A 30 -2.98 2.20 21.77
N GLU A 31 -4.02 1.53 21.27
CA GLU A 31 -4.56 0.29 21.82
C GLU A 31 -3.87 -0.99 21.30
N GLN A 32 -2.78 -0.88 20.52
CA GLN A 32 -2.02 -2.07 20.09
C GLN A 32 -1.45 -2.82 21.31
N THR A 33 -1.55 -4.16 21.27
CA THR A 33 -1.10 -5.04 22.36
C THR A 33 0.41 -5.20 22.42
N LEU A 34 1.12 -4.93 21.33
CA LEU A 34 2.57 -4.99 21.31
C LEU A 34 3.18 -3.87 22.15
N ASP A 35 4.04 -4.24 23.10
CA ASP A 35 4.87 -3.30 23.84
C ASP A 35 6.10 -2.87 23.02
N ASP A 36 6.80 -1.83 23.48
CA ASP A 36 8.02 -1.28 22.84
C ASP A 36 7.80 -0.84 21.38
N VAL A 37 6.68 -0.16 21.12
CA VAL A 37 6.36 0.46 19.84
C VAL A 37 6.55 1.96 19.92
N GLU A 38 7.33 2.55 19.03
CA GLU A 38 7.34 4.00 18.85
C GLU A 38 6.36 4.43 17.77
N PHE A 39 5.65 5.53 17.99
CA PHE A 39 4.71 6.12 17.04
C PHE A 39 5.25 7.45 16.57
N ILE A 40 5.43 7.58 15.26
CA ILE A 40 5.99 8.76 14.60
C ILE A 40 4.90 9.34 13.71
N PHE A 41 4.24 10.38 14.21
CA PHE A 41 3.27 11.15 13.46
C PHE A 41 3.96 12.27 12.70
N VAL A 42 3.71 12.39 11.42
CA VAL A 42 4.30 13.45 10.58
C VAL A 42 3.17 14.34 10.07
N ASP A 43 3.05 15.53 10.70
CA ASP A 43 2.15 16.60 10.26
C ASP A 43 2.72 17.25 8.99
N ASP A 44 2.16 16.92 7.84
CA ASP A 44 2.56 17.48 6.54
C ASP A 44 1.89 18.84 6.28
N CYS A 45 1.94 19.72 7.28
CA CYS A 45 1.29 21.03 7.29
C CYS A 45 -0.22 20.93 7.02
N THR A 46 -0.92 20.09 7.80
CA THR A 46 -2.35 19.86 7.62
C THR A 46 -3.18 21.14 7.82
N PRO A 47 -4.14 21.44 6.92
CA PRO A 47 -4.95 22.66 7.02
C PRO A 47 -6.14 22.55 7.98
N ASP A 48 -6.43 21.36 8.49
CA ASP A 48 -7.58 21.04 9.36
C ASP A 48 -7.20 20.80 10.82
N ASN A 49 -8.14 20.36 11.65
CA ASN A 49 -7.91 20.11 13.06
C ASN A 49 -7.32 18.72 13.37
N SER A 50 -6.78 18.00 12.39
CA SER A 50 -6.24 16.63 12.59
C SER A 50 -5.26 16.54 13.77
N ILE A 51 -4.34 17.51 13.92
CA ILE A 51 -3.35 17.51 15.01
C ILE A 51 -3.99 17.76 16.38
N LYS A 52 -5.02 18.60 16.45
CA LYS A 52 -5.78 18.82 17.68
C LYS A 52 -6.48 17.53 18.12
N VAL A 53 -7.18 16.88 17.19
CA VAL A 53 -7.86 15.59 17.47
C VAL A 53 -6.84 14.52 17.87
N LEU A 54 -5.70 14.41 17.18
CA LEU A 54 -4.62 13.50 17.56
C LEU A 54 -4.16 13.74 18.99
N SER A 55 -3.88 15.01 19.36
CA SER A 55 -3.40 15.39 20.69
C SER A 55 -4.41 15.03 21.79
N GLU A 56 -5.71 15.23 21.52
CA GLU A 56 -6.79 14.85 22.44
C GLU A 56 -6.87 13.32 22.66
N ILE A 57 -6.59 12.51 21.62
CA ILE A 57 -6.53 11.06 21.77
C ILE A 57 -5.29 10.64 22.53
N ILE A 58 -4.11 11.12 22.16
CA ILE A 58 -2.84 10.78 22.82
C ILE A 58 -2.88 11.08 24.32
N SER A 59 -3.50 12.20 24.73
CA SER A 59 -3.61 12.58 26.15
C SER A 59 -4.35 11.57 27.03
N ARG A 60 -5.11 10.65 26.44
CA ARG A 60 -5.82 9.57 27.14
C ARG A 60 -4.95 8.33 27.38
N TYR A 61 -3.74 8.29 26.81
CA TYR A 61 -2.80 7.17 26.89
C TYR A 61 -1.43 7.65 27.42
N PRO A 62 -1.35 8.15 28.66
CA PRO A 62 -0.13 8.72 29.21
C PRO A 62 1.03 7.71 29.27
N GLU A 63 0.72 6.43 29.39
CA GLU A 63 1.69 5.33 29.36
C GLU A 63 2.44 5.19 28.01
N ARG A 64 1.84 5.68 26.91
CA ARG A 64 2.47 5.69 25.56
C ARG A 64 3.24 6.98 25.28
N SER A 65 3.12 8.00 26.09
CA SER A 65 3.61 9.37 25.80
C SER A 65 5.11 9.42 25.52
N SER A 66 5.93 8.62 26.22
CA SER A 66 7.37 8.52 26.00
C SER A 66 7.77 7.87 24.68
N HIS A 67 6.83 7.23 23.98
CA HIS A 67 7.04 6.52 22.73
C HIS A 67 6.45 7.26 21.52
N ILE A 68 5.97 8.49 21.71
CA ILE A 68 5.31 9.26 20.66
C ILE A 68 6.19 10.43 20.22
N LYS A 69 6.36 10.58 18.91
CA LYS A 69 7.00 11.73 18.26
C LYS A 69 6.01 12.36 17.30
N VAL A 70 5.84 13.68 17.37
CA VAL A 70 5.07 14.45 16.38
C VAL A 70 6.05 15.40 15.68
N ILE A 71 6.22 15.24 14.38
CA ILE A 71 7.11 16.06 13.55
C ILE A 71 6.22 16.90 12.66
N LYS A 72 6.49 18.20 12.58
CA LYS A 72 5.74 19.12 11.74
C LYS A 72 6.60 19.61 10.59
N HIS A 73 6.06 19.54 9.38
CA HIS A 73 6.60 20.20 8.20
C HIS A 73 6.18 21.69 8.18
N ASP A 74 7.01 22.54 7.60
CA ASP A 74 6.75 23.97 7.40
C ASP A 74 5.74 24.23 6.27
N VAL A 75 5.72 23.37 5.25
CA VAL A 75 4.78 23.35 4.14
C VAL A 75 4.37 21.90 3.82
N ASN A 76 3.34 21.73 3.01
CA ASN A 76 2.97 20.39 2.52
C ASN A 76 4.02 19.88 1.50
N HIS A 77 4.76 18.86 1.86
CA HIS A 77 5.76 18.18 1.02
C HIS A 77 5.21 16.92 0.31
N GLY A 78 4.01 16.47 0.70
CA GLY A 78 3.33 15.30 0.16
C GLY A 78 3.67 13.99 0.87
N LEU A 79 2.80 12.99 0.66
CA LEU A 79 2.83 11.70 1.35
C LEU A 79 4.20 11.00 1.33
N PRO A 80 4.93 10.91 0.19
CA PRO A 80 6.25 10.28 0.16
C PRO A 80 7.28 10.97 1.06
N ALA A 81 7.30 12.30 1.07
CA ALA A 81 8.21 13.08 1.91
C ALA A 81 7.90 12.88 3.40
N ALA A 82 6.61 12.86 3.77
CA ALA A 82 6.20 12.60 5.14
C ALA A 82 6.62 11.19 5.61
N ARG A 83 6.51 10.15 4.75
CA ARG A 83 7.01 8.81 5.05
C ARG A 83 8.53 8.81 5.24
N ASN A 84 9.28 9.48 4.35
CA ASN A 84 10.73 9.62 4.45
C ASN A 84 11.16 10.36 5.72
N THR A 85 10.44 11.42 6.10
CA THR A 85 10.71 12.14 7.36
C THR A 85 10.57 11.22 8.57
N GLY A 86 9.52 10.39 8.60
CA GLY A 86 9.35 9.39 9.65
C GLY A 86 10.46 8.34 9.64
N LEU A 87 10.86 7.84 8.46
CA LEU A 87 11.96 6.86 8.31
C LEU A 87 13.30 7.38 8.84
N LYS A 88 13.63 8.66 8.62
CA LYS A 88 14.88 9.28 9.09
C LYS A 88 15.05 9.26 10.61
N VAL A 89 13.95 9.28 11.36
CA VAL A 89 13.98 9.32 12.84
C VAL A 89 13.56 7.99 13.48
N ALA A 90 13.14 7.02 12.69
CA ALA A 90 12.71 5.71 13.16
C ALA A 90 13.89 4.91 13.74
N GLN A 91 13.69 4.32 14.92
CA GLN A 91 14.71 3.56 15.64
C GLN A 91 14.34 2.08 15.79
N GLY A 92 13.10 1.71 15.53
CA GLY A 92 12.59 0.36 15.68
C GLY A 92 13.32 -0.68 14.83
N GLU A 93 13.28 -1.92 15.28
CA GLU A 93 13.83 -3.07 14.52
C GLU A 93 13.11 -3.23 13.19
N TYR A 94 11.78 -3.04 13.20
CA TYR A 94 10.91 -3.07 12.04
C TYR A 94 10.19 -1.74 11.84
N ILE A 95 9.80 -1.46 10.60
CA ILE A 95 9.00 -0.30 10.18
C ILE A 95 7.60 -0.78 9.78
N PHE A 96 6.58 -0.07 10.24
CA PHE A 96 5.21 -0.21 9.80
C PHE A 96 4.66 1.16 9.36
N HIS A 97 4.17 1.27 8.14
CA HIS A 97 3.51 2.48 7.67
C HIS A 97 2.00 2.37 7.89
N TRP A 98 1.43 3.39 8.52
CA TRP A 98 0.00 3.43 8.85
C TRP A 98 -0.65 4.64 8.18
N ASP A 99 -1.72 4.42 7.40
CA ASP A 99 -2.48 5.51 6.83
C ASP A 99 -3.43 6.10 7.88
N SER A 100 -3.38 7.41 8.09
CA SER A 100 -4.06 8.08 9.20
C SER A 100 -5.58 8.19 9.05
N ASP A 101 -6.15 7.69 7.94
CA ASP A 101 -7.59 7.51 7.72
C ASP A 101 -8.07 6.08 7.96
N ASP A 102 -7.18 5.14 8.31
CA ASP A 102 -7.45 3.72 8.52
C ASP A 102 -7.30 3.31 10.00
N TYR A 103 -7.74 2.09 10.35
CA TYR A 103 -7.54 1.51 11.67
C TYR A 103 -7.20 0.02 11.59
N ALA A 104 -6.78 -0.57 12.71
CA ALA A 104 -6.38 -1.97 12.75
C ALA A 104 -6.94 -2.72 13.96
N GLU A 105 -6.88 -4.05 13.89
CA GLU A 105 -7.10 -4.93 15.03
C GLU A 105 -6.05 -4.71 16.11
N LYS A 106 -6.40 -4.86 17.38
CA LYS A 106 -5.54 -4.55 18.53
C LYS A 106 -4.24 -5.37 18.56
N ASP A 107 -4.29 -6.60 18.06
CA ASP A 107 -3.16 -7.54 18.04
C ASP A 107 -2.37 -7.54 16.72
N MET A 108 -2.60 -6.57 15.84
CA MET A 108 -1.96 -6.55 14.52
C MET A 108 -0.44 -6.49 14.59
N LEU A 109 0.11 -5.51 15.29
CA LEU A 109 1.56 -5.36 15.38
C LEU A 109 2.21 -6.54 16.10
N GLU A 110 1.55 -7.07 17.13
CA GLU A 110 2.02 -8.25 17.85
C GLU A 110 2.06 -9.49 16.96
N CYS A 111 1.00 -9.76 16.21
CA CYS A 111 0.93 -10.89 15.27
C CYS A 111 2.04 -10.79 14.21
N LEU A 112 2.22 -9.61 13.61
CA LEU A 112 3.24 -9.37 12.58
C LEU A 112 4.65 -9.51 13.14
N TYR A 113 4.93 -8.90 14.30
CA TYR A 113 6.25 -8.95 14.94
C TYR A 113 6.60 -10.37 15.38
N ASN A 114 5.69 -11.07 16.03
CA ASN A 114 5.91 -12.44 16.48
C ASN A 114 6.18 -13.38 15.30
N GLU A 115 5.45 -13.23 14.18
CA GLU A 115 5.72 -14.01 12.97
C GLU A 115 7.09 -13.65 12.38
N ALA A 116 7.45 -12.36 12.33
CA ALA A 116 8.77 -11.93 11.87
C ALA A 116 9.90 -12.56 12.69
N LYS A 117 9.78 -12.56 14.02
CA LYS A 117 10.79 -13.14 14.92
C LYS A 117 10.83 -14.66 14.84
N LYS A 118 9.69 -15.33 14.77
CA LYS A 118 9.57 -16.78 14.69
C LYS A 118 10.17 -17.33 13.40
N SER A 119 9.92 -16.66 12.27
CA SER A 119 10.38 -17.10 10.94
C SER A 119 11.75 -16.54 10.55
N GLY A 120 12.29 -15.55 11.31
CA GLY A 120 13.48 -14.80 10.92
C GLY A 120 13.25 -13.93 9.68
N SER A 121 12.00 -13.51 9.43
CA SER A 121 11.65 -12.79 8.21
C SER A 121 11.87 -11.28 8.35
N ASP A 122 12.42 -10.69 7.31
CA ASP A 122 12.68 -9.26 7.19
C ASP A 122 11.58 -8.51 6.42
N TYR A 123 10.60 -9.24 5.85
CA TYR A 123 9.43 -8.67 5.18
C TYR A 123 8.21 -9.55 5.43
N VAL A 124 7.24 -9.05 6.23
CA VAL A 124 6.04 -9.79 6.65
C VAL A 124 4.80 -9.03 6.21
N TRP A 125 3.75 -9.73 5.79
CA TRP A 125 2.46 -9.10 5.47
C TRP A 125 1.30 -9.86 6.11
N CYS A 126 0.15 -9.16 6.23
CA CYS A 126 -1.11 -9.76 6.67
C CYS A 126 -2.21 -9.61 5.63
N ASP A 127 -3.31 -10.34 5.83
CA ASP A 127 -4.58 -10.08 5.19
C ASP A 127 -5.19 -8.78 5.75
N TRP A 128 -6.23 -8.27 5.11
CA TRP A 128 -6.86 -7.02 5.49
C TRP A 128 -8.35 -6.99 5.20
N PHE A 129 -9.05 -6.01 5.75
CA PHE A 129 -10.45 -5.74 5.48
C PHE A 129 -10.60 -4.54 4.55
N LEU A 130 -11.40 -4.68 3.51
CA LEU A 130 -11.95 -3.56 2.77
C LEU A 130 -13.23 -3.15 3.49
N THR A 131 -13.19 -1.99 4.16
CA THR A 131 -14.24 -1.56 5.08
C THR A 131 -15.08 -0.44 4.48
N PHE A 132 -16.40 -0.62 4.51
CA PHE A 132 -17.42 0.31 4.09
C PHE A 132 -18.22 0.78 5.32
N ASN A 133 -19.24 1.63 5.12
CA ASN A 133 -20.05 2.14 6.23
C ASN A 133 -20.79 1.05 7.01
N SER A 134 -21.31 0.04 6.34
CA SER A 134 -22.18 -0.98 6.93
C SER A 134 -21.60 -2.39 6.95
N ASN A 135 -20.53 -2.64 6.21
CA ASN A 135 -19.93 -3.97 6.10
C ASN A 135 -18.43 -3.91 5.81
N SER A 136 -17.79 -5.06 5.87
CA SER A 136 -16.39 -5.21 5.45
C SER A 136 -16.21 -6.50 4.66
N ARG A 137 -15.21 -6.50 3.77
CA ARG A 137 -14.81 -7.66 2.99
C ARG A 137 -13.39 -8.05 3.32
N THR A 138 -13.17 -9.31 3.66
CA THR A 138 -11.82 -9.86 3.84
C THR A 138 -11.08 -9.93 2.51
N MET A 139 -9.91 -9.35 2.48
CA MET A 139 -8.98 -9.34 1.33
C MET A 139 -7.79 -10.23 1.67
N ARG A 140 -7.91 -11.50 1.32
CA ARG A 140 -6.85 -12.49 1.54
C ARG A 140 -5.66 -12.22 0.63
N GLN A 141 -4.46 -12.36 1.17
CA GLN A 141 -3.21 -12.28 0.44
C GLN A 141 -2.59 -13.68 0.33
N PRO A 142 -1.94 -14.04 -0.77
CA PRO A 142 -1.28 -15.32 -0.89
C PRO A 142 -0.03 -15.39 -0.01
N SER A 143 0.31 -16.59 0.47
CA SER A 143 1.60 -16.87 1.08
C SER A 143 2.66 -17.13 0.02
N ALA A 144 3.91 -16.88 0.36
CA ALA A 144 5.06 -17.20 -0.49
C ALA A 144 6.19 -17.77 0.38
N SER A 145 6.91 -18.74 -0.17
CA SER A 145 8.02 -19.39 0.54
C SER A 145 9.37 -18.67 0.41
N THR A 146 9.49 -17.75 -0.56
CA THR A 146 10.69 -16.97 -0.81
C THR A 146 10.36 -15.56 -1.27
N PRO A 147 11.26 -14.58 -1.09
CA PRO A 147 11.07 -13.22 -1.62
C PRO A 147 10.86 -13.21 -3.13
N ARG A 148 11.61 -14.03 -3.88
CA ARG A 148 11.48 -14.12 -5.34
C ARG A 148 10.08 -14.58 -5.78
N LYS A 149 9.52 -15.58 -5.07
CA LYS A 149 8.14 -16.04 -5.34
C LYS A 149 7.11 -14.99 -4.94
N ALA A 150 7.30 -14.31 -3.81
CA ALA A 150 6.45 -13.19 -3.41
C ALA A 150 6.47 -12.08 -4.46
N LEU A 151 7.64 -11.71 -4.97
CA LEU A 151 7.80 -10.71 -6.03
C LEU A 151 7.03 -11.11 -7.30
N SER A 152 7.18 -12.36 -7.77
CA SER A 152 6.42 -12.87 -8.92
C SER A 152 4.91 -12.72 -8.74
N ILE A 153 4.40 -13.08 -7.55
CA ILE A 153 2.97 -12.97 -7.22
C ILE A 153 2.52 -11.49 -7.20
N VAL A 154 3.33 -10.57 -6.66
CA VAL A 154 3.06 -9.13 -6.66
C VAL A 154 2.99 -8.59 -8.08
N LEU A 155 4.00 -8.88 -8.90
CA LEU A 155 4.08 -8.39 -10.27
C LEU A 155 2.93 -8.95 -11.13
N ALA A 156 2.53 -10.18 -10.91
CA ALA A 156 1.37 -10.79 -11.56
C ALA A 156 0.01 -10.26 -11.04
N GLY A 157 0.00 -9.44 -9.97
CA GLY A 157 -1.22 -8.86 -9.38
C GLY A 157 -1.99 -9.77 -8.44
N GLY A 158 -1.39 -10.89 -8.03
CA GLY A 158 -1.98 -11.82 -7.07
C GLY A 158 -1.89 -11.33 -5.62
N MET A 159 -0.87 -10.51 -5.31
CA MET A 159 -0.71 -9.84 -4.02
C MET A 159 -0.59 -8.32 -4.22
N LYS A 160 -1.15 -7.55 -3.30
CA LYS A 160 -1.03 -6.08 -3.33
C LYS A 160 0.29 -5.62 -2.69
N TYR A 161 0.85 -4.53 -3.22
CA TYR A 161 2.06 -3.90 -2.70
C TYR A 161 1.78 -2.73 -1.75
N ASN A 162 0.58 -2.67 -1.15
CA ASN A 162 0.22 -1.64 -0.16
C ASN A 162 1.27 -1.54 0.95
N VAL A 163 1.54 -0.35 1.44
CA VAL A 163 2.52 -0.11 2.52
C VAL A 163 1.96 -0.53 3.89
N TRP A 164 0.66 -0.34 4.12
CA TRP A 164 -0.02 -0.39 5.40
C TRP A 164 -0.42 -1.79 5.90
N ASN A 165 -0.11 -2.84 5.19
CA ASN A 165 -0.28 -4.22 5.67
C ASN A 165 1.04 -4.99 5.71
N LYS A 166 2.15 -4.27 5.79
CA LYS A 166 3.50 -4.85 5.75
C LYS A 166 4.37 -4.35 6.89
N LEU A 167 5.00 -5.29 7.59
CA LEU A 167 6.04 -5.05 8.56
C LEU A 167 7.38 -5.38 7.90
N VAL A 168 8.28 -4.40 7.81
CA VAL A 168 9.54 -4.50 7.07
C VAL A 168 10.71 -4.16 7.97
N ALA A 169 11.74 -5.01 7.99
CA ALA A 169 12.94 -4.73 8.77
C ALA A 169 13.55 -3.38 8.38
N ARG A 170 13.84 -2.52 9.37
CA ARG A 170 14.44 -1.20 9.14
C ARG A 170 15.76 -1.29 8.37
N SER A 171 16.51 -2.38 8.58
CA SER A 171 17.75 -2.65 7.85
C SER A 171 17.57 -2.71 6.33
N LEU A 172 16.40 -3.15 5.81
CA LEU A 172 16.14 -3.14 4.37
C LEU A 172 16.11 -1.71 3.80
N TYR A 173 15.52 -0.75 4.51
CA TYR A 173 15.53 0.66 4.10
C TYR A 173 16.94 1.25 4.17
N THR A 174 17.64 1.06 5.28
CA THR A 174 18.95 1.71 5.54
C THR A 174 20.06 1.14 4.69
N GLN A 175 20.14 -0.19 4.50
CA GLN A 175 21.17 -0.84 3.72
C GLN A 175 21.01 -0.65 2.22
N SER A 176 19.76 -0.70 1.73
CA SER A 176 19.46 -0.52 0.31
C SER A 176 19.37 0.95 -0.11
N LYS A 177 19.28 1.88 0.86
CA LYS A 177 19.01 3.30 0.63
C LYS A 177 17.75 3.55 -0.20
N ILE A 178 16.73 2.70 0.01
CA ILE A 178 15.45 2.83 -0.65
C ILE A 178 14.61 3.83 0.13
N GLU A 179 14.16 4.88 -0.57
CA GLU A 179 13.28 5.93 -0.07
C GLU A 179 12.00 5.98 -0.92
N PHE A 180 10.95 6.60 -0.36
CA PHE A 180 9.74 6.91 -1.10
C PHE A 180 9.99 8.04 -2.09
N PRO A 181 9.33 8.05 -3.28
CA PRO A 181 9.60 8.99 -4.36
C PRO A 181 9.01 10.38 -4.05
N GLU A 182 9.79 11.28 -3.45
CA GLU A 182 9.35 12.63 -3.12
C GLU A 182 8.86 13.38 -4.36
N GLY A 183 7.74 14.09 -4.21
CA GLY A 183 7.05 14.77 -5.30
C GLY A 183 6.18 13.90 -6.21
N TYR A 184 6.18 12.56 -6.01
CA TYR A 184 5.44 11.60 -6.83
C TYR A 184 4.56 10.70 -5.97
N ALA A 185 3.52 11.27 -5.36
CA ALA A 185 2.67 10.60 -4.40
C ALA A 185 1.86 9.43 -5.00
N MET A 186 1.36 9.56 -6.23
CA MET A 186 0.59 8.48 -6.84
C MET A 186 1.48 7.30 -7.24
N GLY A 187 1.28 6.16 -6.56
CA GLY A 187 2.07 4.94 -6.74
C GLY A 187 3.35 4.89 -5.90
N GLU A 188 3.47 5.70 -4.84
CA GLU A 188 4.60 5.67 -3.90
C GLU A 188 4.73 4.30 -3.19
N ASP A 189 3.61 3.61 -2.98
CA ASP A 189 3.56 2.28 -2.39
C ASP A 189 4.26 1.20 -3.26
N MET A 190 4.55 1.47 -4.54
CA MET A 190 5.43 0.63 -5.37
C MET A 190 6.86 0.51 -4.78
N THR A 191 7.26 1.42 -3.87
CA THR A 191 8.50 1.32 -3.09
C THR A 191 8.60 -0.03 -2.37
N MET A 192 7.46 -0.61 -1.95
CA MET A 192 7.41 -1.92 -1.32
C MET A 192 7.90 -3.05 -2.24
N ILE A 193 7.79 -2.88 -3.57
CA ILE A 193 8.34 -3.82 -4.57
C ILE A 193 9.87 -3.78 -4.53
N LYS A 194 10.46 -2.57 -4.46
CA LYS A 194 11.92 -2.42 -4.34
C LYS A 194 12.45 -3.10 -3.06
N LEU A 195 11.79 -2.86 -1.93
CA LEU A 195 12.16 -3.48 -0.65
C LEU A 195 12.05 -5.01 -0.69
N LEU A 196 10.99 -5.54 -1.32
CA LEU A 196 10.82 -6.98 -1.47
C LEU A 196 11.94 -7.63 -2.29
N THR A 197 12.53 -6.94 -3.27
CA THR A 197 13.70 -7.46 -4.01
C THR A 197 14.96 -7.55 -3.17
N GLN A 198 15.04 -6.79 -2.08
CA GLN A 198 16.19 -6.77 -1.16
C GLN A 198 15.97 -7.72 0.04
N ALA A 199 14.76 -8.21 0.24
CA ALA A 199 14.44 -9.11 1.33
C ALA A 199 15.17 -10.46 1.18
N LYS A 200 15.60 -11.03 2.31
CA LYS A 200 16.23 -12.36 2.37
C LYS A 200 15.21 -13.44 2.72
N SER A 201 14.17 -13.04 3.45
CA SER A 201 13.13 -13.93 3.96
C SER A 201 11.78 -13.21 4.06
N VAL A 202 10.71 -13.96 3.86
CA VAL A 202 9.34 -13.44 3.88
C VAL A 202 8.41 -14.33 4.69
N ALA A 203 7.40 -13.75 5.31
CA ALA A 203 6.34 -14.49 5.98
C ALA A 203 4.96 -13.85 5.77
N HIS A 204 3.91 -14.64 5.97
CA HIS A 204 2.53 -14.20 5.84
C HIS A 204 1.72 -14.58 7.07
N VAL A 205 1.11 -13.60 7.70
CA VAL A 205 0.09 -13.79 8.74
C VAL A 205 -1.27 -13.87 8.06
N ALA A 206 -1.79 -15.10 7.89
CA ALA A 206 -3.07 -15.37 7.22
C ALA A 206 -4.28 -14.98 8.11
N LYS A 207 -4.25 -13.73 8.61
CA LYS A 207 -5.28 -13.11 9.45
C LYS A 207 -5.54 -11.70 8.95
N PRO A 208 -6.82 -11.29 8.74
CA PRO A 208 -7.14 -9.93 8.39
C PRO A 208 -7.00 -9.03 9.62
N LEU A 209 -6.04 -8.10 9.58
CA LEU A 209 -5.63 -7.31 10.74
C LEU A 209 -5.73 -5.80 10.52
N TYR A 210 -5.84 -5.34 9.29
CA TYR A 210 -5.92 -3.93 8.94
C TYR A 210 -7.22 -3.60 8.23
N HIS A 211 -7.86 -2.47 8.58
CA HIS A 211 -9.10 -2.00 7.99
C HIS A 211 -8.84 -0.82 7.06
N TYR A 212 -8.79 -1.08 5.76
CA TYR A 212 -8.72 -0.05 4.73
C TYR A 212 -10.10 0.55 4.51
N ILE A 213 -10.24 1.86 4.78
CA ILE A 213 -11.52 2.60 4.75
C ILE A 213 -11.80 3.13 3.35
N ARG A 214 -12.95 2.74 2.76
CA ARG A 214 -13.38 3.18 1.42
C ARG A 214 -14.33 4.38 1.44
N THR A 215 -14.68 4.90 2.60
CA THR A 215 -15.64 6.00 2.74
C THR A 215 -14.99 7.38 2.72
N ASN A 216 -13.67 7.47 2.71
CA ASN A 216 -12.93 8.71 2.55
C ASN A 216 -13.02 9.19 1.09
N SER A 217 -13.93 10.13 0.80
CA SER A 217 -14.11 10.74 -0.54
C SER A 217 -12.90 11.62 -0.95
N GLY A 218 -12.09 12.05 0.02
CA GLY A 218 -10.86 12.83 -0.21
C GLY A 218 -9.62 11.99 -0.52
N ALA A 219 -9.74 10.65 -0.50
CA ALA A 219 -8.61 9.78 -0.78
C ALA A 219 -8.08 9.98 -2.21
N MET A 220 -6.76 10.08 -2.37
CA MET A 220 -6.08 10.30 -3.66
C MET A 220 -6.45 9.28 -4.73
N THR A 221 -6.86 8.08 -4.34
CA THR A 221 -7.25 6.99 -5.25
C THR A 221 -8.65 7.14 -5.85
N GLN A 222 -9.42 8.16 -5.48
CA GLN A 222 -10.80 8.35 -5.94
C GLN A 222 -10.88 9.04 -7.33
N ILE A 223 -10.01 9.98 -7.61
CA ILE A 223 -10.02 10.76 -8.88
C ILE A 223 -8.58 10.92 -9.39
N TYR A 224 -8.32 10.39 -10.58
CA TYR A 224 -7.04 10.60 -11.25
C TYR A 224 -7.05 11.94 -11.98
N SER A 225 -6.21 12.90 -11.54
CA SER A 225 -5.84 14.08 -12.32
C SER A 225 -4.73 13.72 -13.31
N ASP A 226 -4.49 14.57 -14.32
CA ASP A 226 -3.37 14.38 -15.25
C ASP A 226 -2.02 14.31 -14.52
N LYS A 227 -1.86 15.09 -13.45
CA LYS A 227 -0.70 15.03 -12.57
C LYS A 227 -0.55 13.64 -11.92
N HIS A 228 -1.64 13.07 -11.40
CA HIS A 228 -1.63 11.74 -10.81
C HIS A 228 -1.27 10.65 -11.84
N LEU A 229 -1.78 10.76 -13.06
CA LEU A 229 -1.45 9.84 -14.14
C LEU A 229 0.04 9.91 -14.52
N GLN A 230 0.60 11.12 -14.62
CA GLN A 230 2.03 11.31 -14.88
C GLN A 230 2.91 10.73 -13.76
N GLN A 231 2.53 10.95 -12.50
CA GLN A 231 3.24 10.39 -11.34
C GLN A 231 3.21 8.85 -11.36
N LEU A 232 2.03 8.26 -11.59
CA LEU A 232 1.86 6.81 -11.68
C LEU A 232 2.71 6.21 -12.80
N LEU A 233 2.71 6.85 -13.98
CA LEU A 233 3.50 6.40 -15.12
C LEU A 233 5.01 6.47 -14.82
N LYS A 234 5.47 7.56 -14.19
CA LYS A 234 6.87 7.72 -13.79
C LYS A 234 7.28 6.66 -12.77
N ASN A 235 6.52 6.51 -11.67
CA ASN A 235 6.82 5.51 -10.64
C ASN A 235 6.83 4.11 -11.25
N THR A 236 5.88 3.77 -12.13
CA THR A 236 5.85 2.48 -12.83
C THR A 236 7.12 2.26 -13.65
N THR A 237 7.54 3.27 -14.42
CA THR A 237 8.75 3.19 -15.25
C THR A 237 10.00 3.01 -14.39
N GLU A 238 10.12 3.73 -13.29
CA GLU A 238 11.24 3.59 -12.35
C GLU A 238 11.30 2.20 -11.72
N ILE A 239 10.15 1.62 -11.33
CA ILE A 239 10.09 0.25 -10.83
C ILE A 239 10.52 -0.75 -11.89
N CYS A 240 10.03 -0.62 -13.14
CA CYS A 240 10.42 -1.51 -14.22
C CYS A 240 11.94 -1.48 -14.47
N ASN A 241 12.53 -0.28 -14.51
CA ASN A 241 13.97 -0.10 -14.68
C ASN A 241 14.76 -0.70 -13.49
N PHE A 242 14.27 -0.47 -12.27
CA PHE A 242 14.86 -1.03 -11.07
C PHE A 242 14.86 -2.57 -11.10
N LEU A 243 13.74 -3.18 -11.45
CA LEU A 243 13.60 -4.63 -11.54
C LEU A 243 14.53 -5.23 -12.61
N GLN A 244 14.60 -4.62 -13.79
CA GLN A 244 15.50 -5.07 -14.86
C GLN A 244 16.98 -5.04 -14.45
N LYS A 245 17.36 -4.07 -13.61
CA LYS A 245 18.74 -3.91 -13.14
C LYS A 245 19.11 -4.85 -11.98
N HIS A 246 18.17 -5.15 -11.07
CA HIS A 246 18.46 -5.82 -9.80
C HIS A 246 17.94 -7.26 -9.72
N VAL A 247 17.10 -7.69 -10.64
CA VAL A 247 16.59 -9.07 -10.68
C VAL A 247 17.18 -9.79 -11.88
N ILE A 248 18.16 -10.64 -11.64
CA ILE A 248 18.85 -11.43 -12.69
C ILE A 248 18.10 -12.76 -12.83
N ASP A 249 17.04 -12.75 -13.64
CA ASP A 249 16.17 -13.90 -13.87
C ASP A 249 15.46 -13.72 -15.23
N ASP A 250 15.45 -14.73 -16.06
CA ASP A 250 14.89 -14.66 -17.43
C ASP A 250 13.38 -14.38 -17.43
N SER A 251 12.66 -14.81 -16.40
CA SER A 251 11.22 -14.58 -16.27
C SER A 251 10.86 -13.12 -15.93
N ILE A 252 11.81 -12.30 -15.48
CA ILE A 252 11.51 -10.93 -15.00
C ILE A 252 10.90 -10.05 -16.10
N LYS A 253 11.27 -10.23 -17.35
CA LYS A 253 10.73 -9.45 -18.49
C LYS A 253 9.22 -9.67 -18.62
N GLN A 254 8.78 -10.91 -18.56
CA GLN A 254 7.36 -11.27 -18.62
C GLN A 254 6.61 -10.79 -17.37
N GLU A 255 7.20 -10.92 -16.19
CA GLU A 255 6.61 -10.44 -14.95
C GLU A 255 6.46 -8.90 -14.92
N ILE A 256 7.40 -8.16 -15.49
CA ILE A 256 7.29 -6.71 -15.70
C ILE A 256 6.13 -6.40 -16.65
N SER A 257 5.91 -7.19 -17.72
CA SER A 257 4.73 -7.05 -18.57
C SER A 257 3.44 -7.23 -17.75
N TRP A 258 3.35 -8.23 -16.90
CA TRP A 258 2.20 -8.44 -16.02
C TRP A 258 2.00 -7.29 -15.04
N PHE A 259 3.08 -6.75 -14.47
CA PHE A 259 3.02 -5.57 -13.59
C PHE A 259 2.44 -4.35 -14.33
N LYS A 260 2.92 -4.05 -15.53
CA LYS A 260 2.38 -2.98 -16.38
C LYS A 260 0.88 -3.18 -16.67
N LEU A 261 0.45 -4.42 -16.98
CA LEU A 261 -0.96 -4.76 -17.15
C LEU A 261 -1.79 -4.54 -15.88
N ASN A 262 -1.22 -4.82 -14.70
CA ASN A 262 -1.89 -4.60 -13.42
C ASN A 262 -2.01 -3.12 -13.05
N VAL A 263 -0.99 -2.31 -13.35
CA VAL A 263 -1.01 -0.86 -13.12
C VAL A 263 -2.13 -0.18 -13.92
N LYS A 264 -2.31 -0.56 -15.17
CA LYS A 264 -3.37 0.01 -16.02
C LYS A 264 -4.75 -0.64 -15.84
N LEU A 265 -4.86 -1.75 -15.09
CA LEU A 265 -6.11 -2.49 -14.89
C LEU A 265 -7.28 -1.63 -14.35
N PRO A 266 -7.11 -0.70 -13.40
CA PRO A 266 -8.19 0.16 -12.91
C PRO A 266 -8.90 0.96 -14.00
N PHE A 267 -8.20 1.32 -15.07
CA PHE A 267 -8.80 2.07 -16.19
C PHE A 267 -9.89 1.29 -16.92
N LEU A 268 -9.85 -0.06 -16.90
CA LEU A 268 -10.92 -0.88 -17.48
C LEU A 268 -12.20 -0.88 -16.66
N PHE A 269 -12.11 -0.58 -15.37
CA PHE A 269 -13.25 -0.66 -14.45
C PHE A 269 -13.91 0.67 -14.14
N SER A 270 -13.38 1.79 -14.62
CA SER A 270 -13.94 3.13 -14.41
C SER A 270 -15.25 3.36 -15.20
N GLY A 271 -15.41 2.66 -16.32
CA GLY A 271 -16.52 2.82 -17.25
C GLY A 271 -16.44 4.10 -18.11
N ARG A 272 -15.40 4.93 -17.96
CA ARG A 272 -15.18 6.14 -18.76
C ARG A 272 -14.46 5.80 -20.06
N GLN A 273 -14.84 6.46 -21.16
CA GLN A 273 -14.21 6.21 -22.47
C GLN A 273 -12.75 6.71 -22.51
N SER A 274 -12.46 7.83 -21.84
CA SER A 274 -11.09 8.36 -21.71
C SER A 274 -10.14 7.36 -21.04
N ASP A 275 -10.62 6.66 -20.01
CA ASP A 275 -9.79 5.68 -19.30
C ASP A 275 -9.54 4.44 -20.15
N MET A 276 -10.51 4.01 -20.98
CA MET A 276 -10.28 2.95 -21.96
C MET A 276 -9.17 3.33 -22.97
N GLN A 277 -9.15 4.59 -23.41
CA GLN A 277 -8.09 5.10 -24.28
C GLN A 277 -6.74 5.09 -23.58
N LEU A 278 -6.68 5.54 -22.32
CA LEU A 278 -5.46 5.45 -21.50
C LEU A 278 -4.98 4.02 -21.35
N TRP A 279 -5.88 3.07 -21.10
CA TRP A 279 -5.53 1.65 -21.01
C TRP A 279 -4.88 1.14 -22.30
N GLN A 280 -5.40 1.54 -23.46
CA GLN A 280 -4.86 1.14 -24.77
C GLN A 280 -3.50 1.78 -25.06
N GLN A 281 -3.31 3.03 -24.64
CA GLN A 281 -2.06 3.79 -24.87
C GLN A 281 -0.93 3.36 -23.95
N TRP A 282 -1.23 2.98 -22.70
CA TRP A 282 -0.20 2.63 -21.73
C TRP A 282 0.31 1.22 -21.97
N PHE A 283 1.62 1.09 -22.13
CA PHE A 283 2.32 -0.19 -22.23
C PHE A 283 1.67 -1.20 -23.21
N PRO A 284 1.40 -0.82 -24.48
CA PRO A 284 0.74 -1.69 -25.44
C PRO A 284 1.55 -2.96 -25.73
N GLU A 285 2.88 -2.90 -25.61
CA GLU A 285 3.79 -4.04 -25.74
C GLU A 285 3.52 -5.16 -24.74
N SER A 286 2.96 -4.83 -23.58
CA SER A 286 2.63 -5.82 -22.54
C SER A 286 1.38 -6.63 -22.85
N ASN A 287 0.57 -6.21 -23.84
CA ASN A 287 -0.69 -6.89 -24.17
C ASN A 287 -0.49 -8.32 -24.68
N GLN A 288 0.67 -8.65 -25.27
CA GLN A 288 1.02 -10.01 -25.68
C GLN A 288 1.06 -11.02 -24.51
N ASP A 289 1.33 -10.54 -23.29
CA ASP A 289 1.48 -11.37 -22.09
C ASP A 289 0.20 -11.49 -21.25
N ILE A 290 -0.94 -10.97 -21.73
CA ILE A 290 -2.23 -11.01 -21.00
C ILE A 290 -2.62 -12.44 -20.66
N MET A 291 -2.58 -13.35 -21.63
CA MET A 291 -3.08 -14.72 -21.44
C MET A 291 -2.09 -15.62 -20.70
N SER A 292 -0.81 -15.30 -20.65
CA SER A 292 0.21 -16.04 -19.91
C SER A 292 0.17 -15.81 -18.40
N ASN A 293 -0.51 -14.76 -17.92
CA ASN A 293 -0.62 -14.46 -16.49
C ASN A 293 -1.66 -15.34 -15.80
N HIS A 294 -1.30 -16.57 -15.48
CA HIS A 294 -2.22 -17.54 -14.85
C HIS A 294 -2.55 -17.21 -13.39
N ILE A 295 -1.83 -16.30 -12.73
CA ILE A 295 -2.14 -15.82 -11.38
C ILE A 295 -3.38 -14.93 -11.39
N GLN A 296 -3.57 -14.15 -12.47
CA GLN A 296 -4.78 -13.37 -12.66
C GLN A 296 -5.99 -14.24 -13.00
N ALA A 297 -7.14 -13.90 -12.42
CA ALA A 297 -8.40 -14.57 -12.74
C ALA A 297 -8.68 -14.53 -14.25
N LEU A 298 -9.16 -15.65 -14.81
CA LEU A 298 -9.48 -15.77 -16.24
C LEU A 298 -10.39 -14.62 -16.73
N ARG A 299 -11.38 -14.25 -15.91
CA ARG A 299 -12.26 -13.10 -16.20
C ARG A 299 -11.48 -11.82 -16.43
N THR A 300 -10.49 -11.51 -15.59
CA THR A 300 -9.66 -10.30 -15.73
C THR A 300 -8.84 -10.36 -17.02
N ARG A 301 -8.25 -11.52 -17.32
CA ARG A 301 -7.49 -11.73 -18.56
C ARG A 301 -8.37 -11.54 -19.80
N ILE A 302 -9.59 -12.07 -19.80
CA ILE A 302 -10.55 -11.87 -20.91
C ILE A 302 -10.87 -10.38 -21.09
N LEU A 303 -11.14 -9.64 -19.99
CA LEU A 303 -11.43 -8.20 -20.06
C LEU A 303 -10.24 -7.39 -20.60
N GLN A 304 -9.03 -7.74 -20.22
CA GLN A 304 -7.82 -7.12 -20.76
C GLN A 304 -7.64 -7.48 -22.25
N TRP A 305 -7.86 -8.73 -22.61
CA TRP A 305 -7.73 -9.19 -24.00
C TRP A 305 -8.75 -8.51 -24.90
N THR A 306 -10.01 -8.40 -24.49
CA THR A 306 -11.04 -7.70 -25.28
C THR A 306 -10.73 -6.22 -25.45
N ALA A 307 -10.16 -5.57 -24.42
CA ALA A 307 -9.70 -4.18 -24.51
C ALA A 307 -8.52 -4.04 -25.50
N ALA A 308 -7.57 -4.96 -25.49
CA ALA A 308 -6.43 -4.98 -26.39
C ALA A 308 -6.84 -5.14 -27.87
N HIS A 309 -7.96 -5.83 -28.11
CA HIS A 309 -8.52 -6.07 -29.46
C HIS A 309 -9.65 -5.09 -29.84
N ASN A 310 -9.75 -3.95 -29.15
CA ASN A 310 -10.76 -2.92 -29.42
C ASN A 310 -12.24 -3.37 -29.26
N LEU A 311 -12.48 -4.47 -28.54
CA LEU A 311 -13.82 -4.98 -28.23
C LEU A 311 -14.41 -4.30 -26.99
N SER A 312 -14.33 -2.96 -26.94
CA SER A 312 -14.69 -2.15 -25.77
C SER A 312 -16.16 -2.30 -25.32
N PHE A 313 -17.05 -2.76 -26.19
CA PHE A 313 -18.43 -3.04 -25.82
C PHE A 313 -18.54 -4.13 -24.74
N VAL A 314 -17.66 -5.14 -24.75
CA VAL A 314 -17.62 -6.20 -23.72
C VAL A 314 -17.30 -5.61 -22.37
N ASN A 315 -16.29 -4.75 -22.31
CA ASN A 315 -15.90 -4.06 -21.05
C ASN A 315 -17.01 -3.13 -20.54
N ARG A 316 -17.69 -2.39 -21.45
CA ARG A 316 -18.83 -1.51 -21.06
C ARG A 316 -19.99 -2.32 -20.49
N THR A 317 -20.36 -3.42 -21.15
CA THR A 317 -21.42 -4.31 -20.68
C THR A 317 -21.08 -4.91 -19.33
N TYR A 318 -19.84 -5.40 -19.16
CA TYR A 318 -19.36 -5.92 -17.87
C TYR A 318 -19.42 -4.86 -16.77
N ASN A 319 -18.92 -3.64 -17.02
CA ASN A 319 -18.93 -2.56 -16.05
C ASN A 319 -20.37 -2.18 -15.64
N THR A 320 -21.29 -2.14 -16.57
CA THR A 320 -22.70 -1.82 -16.29
C THR A 320 -23.38 -2.91 -15.49
N LEU A 321 -23.27 -4.17 -15.92
CA LEU A 321 -24.00 -5.28 -15.29
C LEU A 321 -23.35 -5.73 -13.97
N VAL A 322 -22.02 -5.84 -13.92
CA VAL A 322 -21.34 -6.42 -12.77
C VAL A 322 -20.96 -5.34 -11.75
N LEU A 323 -20.31 -4.26 -12.17
CA LEU A 323 -19.80 -3.27 -11.22
C LEU A 323 -20.90 -2.33 -10.72
N LYS A 324 -21.75 -1.80 -11.60
CA LYS A 324 -22.81 -0.87 -11.19
C LYS A 324 -24.00 -1.57 -10.55
N PHE A 325 -24.49 -2.68 -11.13
CA PHE A 325 -25.65 -3.40 -10.59
C PHE A 325 -25.28 -4.34 -9.44
N ILE A 326 -24.44 -5.33 -9.68
CA ILE A 326 -24.17 -6.38 -8.66
C ILE A 326 -23.40 -5.80 -7.48
N TYR A 327 -22.23 -5.16 -7.75
CA TYR A 327 -21.41 -4.63 -6.66
C TYR A 327 -21.97 -3.34 -6.05
N GLY A 328 -22.67 -2.51 -6.81
CA GLY A 328 -23.34 -1.32 -6.27
C GLY A 328 -24.48 -1.64 -5.31
N ILE A 329 -25.09 -2.84 -5.37
CA ILE A 329 -26.10 -3.31 -4.42
C ILE A 329 -25.45 -3.96 -3.19
N ILE A 330 -24.39 -4.75 -3.40
CA ILE A 330 -23.76 -5.55 -2.34
C ILE A 330 -22.86 -4.70 -1.42
N TYR A 331 -22.24 -3.64 -1.95
CA TYR A 331 -21.23 -2.84 -1.24
C TYR A 331 -21.65 -1.36 -1.07
N LYS A 332 -22.94 -1.14 -0.78
CA LYS A 332 -23.45 0.17 -0.34
C LYS A 332 -23.05 0.51 1.09
#